data_0c536c1169fdc171b00e2d5ff0bbd7f8
#
_entry.id   0c536c1169fdc171b00e2d5ff0bbd7f8
#
_cell.length_a   1.000
_cell.length_b   1.000
_cell.length_c   1.000
_cell.angle_alpha   90.00
_cell.angle_beta   90.00
_cell.angle_gamma   90.00
#
_symmetry.space_group_name_H-M   'P 1'
#
loop_
_entity.id
_entity.type
_entity.pdbx_description
1 polymer ?
#
loop_
_entity_poly.entity_id
_entity_poly.type
_entity_poly.pdbx_seq_one_letter_code
_entity_poly.pdbx_strand_id
1 'polypeptide(L)'
;MKDKSVRKELERQGYRFVGNLGAVKICQWAKKDLLDKGKCYKSYFYGVNSYSCCQMSPWIICENKCIHCWRAIELDMNKFIDKKNIDNPKEIIERCIKQQRKLLTGFKGNAKINRQKFKEAQEPMQFAISLIGEATLYPKLGELIRELRKKGKTSFLVTNGLNPKVLEKLNKNKQLPTQLYVSLNSPNERSYNKWHNSKTKNAWKKFNETLSIFPKLKTRKVIRMTLVKGINSNMKDEMVNDYAQIIKKANPDFIEVKGFMSVGFSRDRKGMGYDAMPTDEEVKDYSVLIAKSLGKPYQILDEHKFSRVILIGKEKSKMKIKKNEV
;
A
#
# COMPACT_ATOMS: atom_id res chain seq x y z
N MET A 1 0.90 30.56 -4.75
CA MET A 1 -0.56 30.55 -4.90
C MET A 1 -1.11 29.23 -5.46
N LYS A 2 -0.50 28.59 -6.47
CA LYS A 2 -0.88 27.24 -6.95
C LYS A 2 -0.73 26.14 -5.90
N ASP A 3 0.19 26.30 -4.99
CA ASP A 3 0.53 25.44 -3.87
C ASP A 3 -0.64 25.28 -2.86
N LYS A 4 -1.25 26.38 -2.47
CA LYS A 4 -2.36 26.38 -1.51
C LYS A 4 -3.60 25.64 -2.02
N SER A 5 -3.84 25.57 -3.33
CA SER A 5 -5.01 24.94 -3.92
C SER A 5 -4.95 23.41 -3.86
N VAL A 6 -3.80 22.80 -4.20
CA VAL A 6 -3.60 21.33 -4.15
C VAL A 6 -3.62 20.83 -2.70
N ARG A 7 -2.91 21.52 -1.82
CA ARG A 7 -2.90 21.21 -0.40
C ARG A 7 -4.31 21.28 0.18
N LYS A 8 -5.04 22.34 -0.11
CA LYS A 8 -6.42 22.56 0.34
C LYS A 8 -7.36 21.46 -0.17
N GLU A 9 -7.20 21.03 -1.44
CA GLU A 9 -7.99 19.94 -2.00
C GLU A 9 -7.68 18.59 -1.29
N LEU A 10 -6.43 18.26 -1.05
CA LEU A 10 -6.07 17.06 -0.31
C LEU A 10 -6.57 17.11 1.14
N GLU A 11 -6.50 18.28 1.79
CA GLU A 11 -7.04 18.48 3.14
C GLU A 11 -8.57 18.31 3.17
N ARG A 12 -9.29 18.77 2.14
CA ARG A 12 -10.73 18.53 1.95
C ARG A 12 -11.05 17.04 1.82
N GLN A 13 -10.19 16.28 1.18
CA GLN A 13 -10.28 14.81 1.10
C GLN A 13 -9.90 14.09 2.39
N GLY A 14 -9.58 14.81 3.46
CA GLY A 14 -9.25 14.27 4.77
C GLY A 14 -7.77 13.92 4.98
N TYR A 15 -6.87 14.37 4.10
CA TYR A 15 -5.44 14.31 4.36
C TYR A 15 -5.03 15.34 5.41
N ARG A 16 -3.99 15.03 6.18
CA ARG A 16 -3.27 16.00 7.01
C ARG A 16 -1.79 15.89 6.71
N PHE A 17 -1.18 17.01 6.42
CA PHE A 17 0.25 17.06 6.15
C PHE A 17 1.06 16.98 7.43
N VAL A 18 2.18 16.28 7.38
CA VAL A 18 3.14 16.12 8.48
C VAL A 18 4.52 16.47 7.95
N GLY A 19 5.11 17.52 8.50
CA GLY A 19 6.34 18.09 7.95
C GLY A 19 6.15 18.68 6.54
N ASN A 20 7.22 18.67 5.76
CA ASN A 20 7.22 19.17 4.39
C ASN A 20 6.67 18.15 3.39
N LEU A 21 6.97 16.87 3.61
CA LEU A 21 6.91 15.81 2.60
C LEU A 21 5.96 14.69 2.97
N GLY A 22 5.49 14.66 4.21
CA GLY A 22 4.66 13.60 4.74
C GLY A 22 3.16 13.92 4.75
N ALA A 23 2.35 12.88 4.82
CA ALA A 23 0.90 12.99 4.99
C ALA A 23 0.34 11.80 5.77
N VAL A 24 -0.78 12.03 6.47
CA VAL A 24 -1.55 11.01 7.19
C VAL A 24 -3.04 11.16 6.87
N LYS A 25 -3.77 10.05 6.88
CA LYS A 25 -5.22 10.03 6.69
C LYS A 25 -5.81 8.80 7.39
N ILE A 26 -6.98 8.94 8.01
CA ILE A 26 -7.69 7.77 8.54
C ILE A 26 -8.37 7.03 7.39
N CYS A 27 -8.03 5.75 7.23
CA CYS A 27 -8.67 4.93 6.20
C CYS A 27 -10.11 4.57 6.58
N GLN A 28 -10.91 4.25 5.56
CA GLN A 28 -12.33 3.90 5.75
C GLN A 28 -12.53 2.67 6.66
N TRP A 29 -11.63 1.69 6.60
CA TRP A 29 -11.72 0.50 7.44
C TRP A 29 -11.43 0.79 8.91
N ALA A 30 -10.48 1.71 9.21
CA ALA A 30 -10.25 2.14 10.57
C ALA A 30 -11.51 2.81 11.16
N LYS A 31 -12.19 3.64 10.35
CA LYS A 31 -13.46 4.26 10.74
C LYS A 31 -14.57 3.24 10.98
N LYS A 32 -14.70 2.23 10.11
CA LYS A 32 -15.69 1.15 10.27
C LYS A 32 -15.42 0.30 11.51
N ASP A 33 -14.16 -0.03 11.78
CA ASP A 33 -13.76 -0.85 12.91
C ASP A 33 -14.00 -0.14 14.26
N LEU A 34 -13.81 1.17 14.33
CA LEU A 34 -14.17 1.99 15.49
C LEU A 34 -15.66 1.95 15.82
N LEU A 35 -16.51 1.65 14.85
CA LEU A 35 -17.98 1.57 14.97
C LEU A 35 -18.47 0.13 14.98
N ASP A 36 -17.61 -0.86 15.09
CA ASP A 36 -17.93 -2.29 15.00
C ASP A 36 -18.66 -2.72 13.70
N LYS A 37 -18.44 -1.93 12.60
CA LYS A 37 -19.06 -2.15 11.29
C LYS A 37 -18.16 -2.92 10.31
N GLY A 38 -17.20 -3.69 10.84
CA GLY A 38 -16.27 -4.50 10.07
C GLY A 38 -14.82 -4.02 10.14
N LYS A 39 -13.90 -4.92 9.79
CA LYS A 39 -12.45 -4.74 9.89
C LYS A 39 -11.79 -4.74 8.51
N CYS A 40 -10.57 -4.22 8.43
CA CYS A 40 -9.74 -4.32 7.24
C CYS A 40 -9.37 -5.79 6.96
N TYR A 41 -9.27 -6.19 5.70
CA TYR A 41 -8.77 -7.51 5.32
C TYR A 41 -7.40 -7.83 5.95
N LYS A 42 -6.55 -6.83 6.20
CA LYS A 42 -5.26 -7.02 6.89
C LYS A 42 -5.42 -7.49 8.33
N SER A 43 -6.54 -7.16 8.99
CA SER A 43 -6.85 -7.69 10.32
C SER A 43 -7.18 -9.18 10.25
N TYR A 44 -7.94 -9.59 9.24
CA TYR A 44 -8.27 -11.00 9.01
C TYR A 44 -7.04 -11.80 8.59
N PHE A 45 -6.24 -11.29 7.65
CA PHE A 45 -5.08 -12.02 7.13
C PHE A 45 -3.89 -12.01 8.08
N TYR A 46 -3.55 -10.85 8.63
CA TYR A 46 -2.27 -10.65 9.33
C TYR A 46 -2.39 -10.39 10.84
N GLY A 47 -3.60 -10.27 11.37
CA GLY A 47 -3.82 -10.10 12.81
C GLY A 47 -3.61 -8.69 13.33
N VAL A 48 -3.47 -7.67 12.46
CA VAL A 48 -3.31 -6.27 12.89
C VAL A 48 -4.66 -5.61 13.17
N ASN A 49 -4.73 -4.72 14.16
CA ASN A 49 -5.95 -4.00 14.50
C ASN A 49 -6.18 -2.81 13.56
N SER A 50 -7.24 -2.85 12.74
CA SER A 50 -7.50 -1.79 11.77
C SER A 50 -7.89 -0.45 12.41
N TYR A 51 -8.53 -0.44 13.56
CA TYR A 51 -8.84 0.79 14.30
C TYR A 51 -7.57 1.49 14.83
N SER A 52 -6.51 0.74 15.08
CA SER A 52 -5.21 1.23 15.55
C SER A 52 -4.18 1.41 14.42
N CYS A 53 -4.65 1.54 13.17
CA CYS A 53 -3.79 1.71 12.00
C CYS A 53 -3.61 3.19 11.64
N CYS A 54 -2.36 3.64 11.55
CA CYS A 54 -1.96 4.92 10.99
C CYS A 54 -1.59 4.76 9.53
N GLN A 55 -2.46 5.19 8.63
CA GLN A 55 -2.16 5.22 7.19
C GLN A 55 -1.42 6.51 6.85
N MET A 56 -0.16 6.40 6.48
CA MET A 56 0.71 7.54 6.27
C MET A 56 1.65 7.37 5.07
N SER A 57 2.29 8.45 4.67
CA SER A 57 3.45 8.47 3.77
C SER A 57 4.46 9.48 4.28
N PRO A 58 5.75 9.13 4.36
CA PRO A 58 6.82 10.08 4.69
C PRO A 58 7.22 10.93 3.49
N TRP A 59 6.76 10.54 2.27
CA TRP A 59 7.11 11.15 1.00
C TRP A 59 5.94 11.08 0.02
N ILE A 60 5.36 12.23 -0.31
CA ILE A 60 4.14 12.30 -1.14
C ILE A 60 4.38 12.33 -2.65
N ILE A 61 5.64 12.44 -3.07
CA ILE A 61 6.01 12.40 -4.48
C ILE A 61 6.17 10.94 -4.94
N CYS A 62 5.90 10.69 -6.21
CA CYS A 62 6.13 9.42 -6.88
C CYS A 62 6.57 9.68 -8.31
N GLU A 63 7.50 8.89 -8.77
CA GLU A 63 8.00 8.90 -10.14
C GLU A 63 7.02 8.33 -11.16
N ASN A 64 6.02 7.55 -10.71
CA ASN A 64 4.99 6.98 -11.56
C ASN A 64 3.73 7.84 -11.62
N LYS A 65 3.08 7.82 -12.78
CA LYS A 65 1.74 8.37 -13.02
C LYS A 65 0.74 7.26 -13.38
N CYS A 66 0.61 6.27 -12.49
CA CYS A 66 -0.25 5.11 -12.73
C CYS A 66 -1.70 5.51 -12.98
N ILE A 67 -2.33 4.93 -14.02
CA ILE A 67 -3.70 5.27 -14.41
C ILE A 67 -4.73 4.98 -13.31
N HIS A 68 -4.53 3.95 -12.49
CA HIS A 68 -5.40 3.54 -11.39
C HIS A 68 -5.14 4.29 -10.07
N CYS A 69 -4.14 5.17 -10.03
CA CYS A 69 -3.75 5.84 -8.79
C CYS A 69 -4.80 6.86 -8.36
N TRP A 70 -5.21 6.82 -7.10
CA TRP A 70 -6.17 7.80 -6.55
C TRP A 70 -5.60 9.21 -6.37
N ARG A 71 -4.27 9.41 -6.53
CA ARG A 71 -3.63 10.73 -6.47
C ARG A 71 -4.02 11.58 -7.69
N ALA A 72 -3.89 12.90 -7.52
CA ALA A 72 -3.88 13.85 -8.63
C ALA A 72 -2.54 13.74 -9.38
N ILE A 73 -2.37 12.71 -10.23
CA ILE A 73 -1.14 12.48 -11.01
C ILE A 73 -0.96 13.52 -12.12
N GLU A 74 -2.00 14.25 -12.44
CA GLU A 74 -2.05 15.36 -13.36
C GLU A 74 -1.30 16.59 -12.83
N LEU A 75 -1.21 16.70 -11.50
CA LEU A 75 -0.52 17.79 -10.82
C LEU A 75 0.96 17.44 -10.62
N ASP A 76 1.82 18.40 -10.89
CA ASP A 76 3.26 18.23 -10.62
C ASP A 76 3.56 18.55 -9.15
N MET A 77 3.45 17.53 -8.32
CA MET A 77 3.74 17.64 -6.88
C MET A 77 5.18 18.07 -6.58
N ASN A 78 6.13 17.92 -7.54
CA ASN A 78 7.51 18.34 -7.35
C ASN A 78 7.65 19.86 -7.23
N LYS A 79 6.72 20.62 -7.80
CA LYS A 79 6.72 22.09 -7.72
C LYS A 79 6.37 22.63 -6.34
N PHE A 80 5.83 21.78 -5.47
CA PHE A 80 5.25 22.19 -4.18
C PHE A 80 6.10 21.77 -2.98
N ILE A 81 7.21 21.13 -3.19
CA ILE A 81 7.97 20.46 -2.14
C ILE A 81 9.42 20.93 -2.15
N ASP A 82 9.86 21.40 -1.00
CA ASP A 82 11.28 21.64 -0.74
C ASP A 82 11.99 20.31 -0.45
N LYS A 83 12.62 19.75 -1.47
CA LYS A 83 13.38 18.49 -1.36
C LYS A 83 14.68 18.63 -0.56
N LYS A 84 15.13 19.86 -0.28
CA LYS A 84 16.35 20.11 0.49
C LYS A 84 16.10 19.94 1.99
N ASN A 85 14.88 20.20 2.44
CA ASN A 85 14.51 20.10 3.84
C ASN A 85 13.84 18.74 4.12
N ILE A 86 14.64 17.75 4.47
CA ILE A 86 14.22 16.38 4.75
C ILE A 86 13.77 16.28 6.20
N ASP A 87 12.48 16.02 6.39
CA ASP A 87 11.87 15.84 7.71
C ASP A 87 12.59 14.75 8.54
N ASN A 88 12.64 14.94 9.86
CA ASN A 88 13.21 13.97 10.78
C ASN A 88 12.24 12.80 11.00
N PRO A 89 12.70 11.51 10.96
CA PRO A 89 11.84 10.34 11.16
C PRO A 89 11.03 10.34 12.46
N LYS A 90 11.63 10.70 13.58
CA LYS A 90 10.94 10.76 14.89
C LYS A 90 9.81 11.79 14.86
N GLU A 91 10.11 12.97 14.32
CA GLU A 91 9.10 14.03 14.18
C GLU A 91 7.95 13.63 13.26
N ILE A 92 8.24 12.93 12.15
CA ILE A 92 7.18 12.41 11.24
C ILE A 92 6.25 11.49 12.04
N ILE A 93 6.79 10.54 12.81
CA ILE A 93 5.98 9.60 13.60
C ILE A 93 5.11 10.35 14.60
N GLU A 94 5.69 11.26 15.39
CA GLU A 94 4.99 12.04 16.40
C GLU A 94 3.89 12.92 15.80
N ARG A 95 4.21 13.59 14.69
CA ARG A 95 3.24 14.41 13.95
C ARG A 95 2.12 13.57 13.34
N CYS A 96 2.42 12.36 12.82
CA CYS A 96 1.41 11.42 12.35
C CYS A 96 0.44 11.04 13.47
N ILE A 97 0.95 10.65 14.64
CA ILE A 97 0.13 10.30 15.80
C ILE A 97 -0.72 11.51 16.23
N LYS A 98 -0.12 12.68 16.35
CA LYS A 98 -0.82 13.92 16.70
C LYS A 98 -1.95 14.25 15.72
N GLN A 99 -1.69 14.17 14.43
CA GLN A 99 -2.71 14.44 13.39
C GLN A 99 -3.79 13.36 13.36
N GLN A 100 -3.44 12.09 13.56
CA GLN A 100 -4.42 11.02 13.66
C GLN A 100 -5.37 11.23 14.83
N ARG A 101 -4.85 11.58 16.01
CA ARG A 101 -5.67 11.94 17.18
C ARG A 101 -6.66 13.07 16.85
N LYS A 102 -6.19 14.13 16.16
CA LYS A 102 -7.08 15.22 15.69
C LYS A 102 -8.16 14.73 14.73
N LEU A 103 -7.82 13.85 13.79
CA LEU A 103 -8.78 13.27 12.86
C LEU A 103 -9.79 12.35 13.55
N LEU A 104 -9.43 11.75 14.67
CA LEU A 104 -10.31 10.91 15.50
C LEU A 104 -11.27 11.73 16.36
N THR A 105 -11.00 13.01 16.62
CA THR A 105 -11.81 13.84 17.51
C THR A 105 -13.30 13.85 17.14
N GLY A 106 -13.62 13.88 15.82
CA GLY A 106 -14.99 13.85 15.34
C GLY A 106 -15.79 12.58 15.69
N PHE A 107 -15.10 11.52 16.14
CA PHE A 107 -15.75 10.28 16.59
C PHE A 107 -16.09 10.29 18.08
N LYS A 108 -15.49 11.17 18.88
CA LYS A 108 -15.65 11.20 20.35
C LYS A 108 -17.12 11.33 20.79
N GLY A 109 -17.90 12.14 20.06
CA GLY A 109 -19.33 12.37 20.34
C GLY A 109 -20.29 11.33 19.73
N ASN A 110 -19.80 10.35 18.96
CA ASN A 110 -20.65 9.36 18.33
C ASN A 110 -21.08 8.29 19.34
N ALA A 111 -22.39 8.18 19.60
CA ALA A 111 -22.93 7.21 20.56
C ALA A 111 -22.64 5.74 20.17
N LYS A 112 -22.42 5.46 18.87
CA LYS A 112 -22.14 4.11 18.34
C LYS A 112 -20.66 3.73 18.36
N ILE A 113 -19.79 4.59 18.93
CA ILE A 113 -18.35 4.30 18.96
C ILE A 113 -18.01 3.23 20.00
N ASN A 114 -17.17 2.28 19.64
CA ASN A 114 -16.56 1.38 20.59
C ASN A 114 -15.51 2.16 21.42
N ARG A 115 -15.82 2.45 22.68
CA ARG A 115 -15.02 3.28 23.59
C ARG A 115 -13.61 2.73 23.80
N GLN A 116 -13.49 1.40 23.93
CA GLN A 116 -12.19 0.73 24.12
C GLN A 116 -11.31 0.89 22.88
N LYS A 117 -11.84 0.58 21.70
CA LYS A 117 -11.12 0.76 20.43
C LYS A 117 -10.74 2.22 20.19
N PHE A 118 -11.62 3.16 20.55
CA PHE A 118 -11.33 4.59 20.43
C PHE A 118 -10.16 5.01 21.33
N LYS A 119 -10.11 4.51 22.58
CA LYS A 119 -9.00 4.74 23.49
C LYS A 119 -7.69 4.19 22.93
N GLU A 120 -7.69 2.94 22.46
CA GLU A 120 -6.51 2.30 21.87
C GLU A 120 -6.05 2.98 20.56
N ALA A 121 -6.98 3.47 19.75
CA ALA A 121 -6.68 4.16 18.48
C ALA A 121 -5.93 5.50 18.67
N GLN A 122 -5.91 6.06 19.89
CA GLN A 122 -5.13 7.26 20.22
C GLN A 122 -3.62 6.99 20.14
N GLU A 123 -3.20 5.72 20.28
CA GLU A 123 -1.81 5.30 20.14
C GLU A 123 -1.73 4.20 19.06
N PRO A 124 -1.53 4.57 17.79
CA PRO A 124 -1.53 3.60 16.70
C PRO A 124 -0.35 2.63 16.81
N MET A 125 -0.65 1.33 16.69
CA MET A 125 0.33 0.24 16.76
C MET A 125 0.74 -0.27 15.37
N GLN A 126 -0.04 0.05 14.34
CA GLN A 126 0.21 -0.33 12.95
C GLN A 126 0.45 0.90 12.08
N PHE A 127 1.60 0.97 11.41
CA PHE A 127 1.91 2.01 10.43
C PHE A 127 1.85 1.46 9.01
N ALA A 128 0.84 1.88 8.24
CA ALA A 128 0.72 1.56 6.83
C ALA A 128 1.37 2.66 5.99
N ILE A 129 2.63 2.44 5.59
CA ILE A 129 3.43 3.36 4.78
C ILE A 129 3.02 3.18 3.30
N SER A 130 1.83 3.68 2.96
CA SER A 130 1.16 3.36 1.68
C SER A 130 0.09 4.37 1.27
N LEU A 131 0.06 5.55 1.89
CA LEU A 131 -1.05 6.50 1.66
C LEU A 131 -0.97 7.13 0.26
N ILE A 132 0.10 7.83 -0.05
CA ILE A 132 0.39 8.45 -1.36
C ILE A 132 1.90 8.53 -1.58
N GLY A 133 2.33 8.74 -2.84
CA GLY A 133 3.74 8.86 -3.18
C GLY A 133 4.47 7.51 -3.24
N GLU A 134 5.79 7.59 -3.22
CA GLU A 134 6.69 6.44 -3.18
C GLU A 134 7.64 6.59 -2.00
N ALA A 135 7.45 5.76 -0.99
CA ALA A 135 8.17 5.89 0.27
C ALA A 135 9.68 5.60 0.15
N THR A 136 10.09 4.79 -0.84
CA THR A 136 11.52 4.50 -1.08
C THR A 136 12.31 5.71 -1.58
N LEU A 137 11.64 6.79 -1.98
CA LEU A 137 12.27 8.08 -2.29
C LEU A 137 12.61 8.90 -1.04
N TYR A 138 12.10 8.53 0.14
CA TYR A 138 12.45 9.20 1.38
C TYR A 138 13.82 8.75 1.88
N PRO A 139 14.85 9.65 1.91
CA PRO A 139 16.23 9.27 2.18
C PRO A 139 16.44 8.61 3.56
N LYS A 140 15.60 8.93 4.54
CA LYS A 140 15.68 8.41 5.91
C LYS A 140 14.66 7.30 6.19
N LEU A 141 14.20 6.57 5.15
CA LEU A 141 13.19 5.51 5.30
C LEU A 141 13.62 4.42 6.27
N GLY A 142 14.87 3.98 6.22
CA GLY A 142 15.39 2.96 7.13
C GLY A 142 15.38 3.41 8.60
N GLU A 143 15.70 4.67 8.85
CA GLU A 143 15.60 5.26 10.18
C GLU A 143 14.15 5.32 10.66
N LEU A 144 13.22 5.71 9.79
CA LEU A 144 11.78 5.73 10.11
C LEU A 144 11.29 4.35 10.54
N ILE A 145 11.62 3.30 9.78
CA ILE A 145 11.22 1.93 10.09
C ILE A 145 11.86 1.47 11.41
N ARG A 146 13.14 1.79 11.63
CA ARG A 146 13.83 1.47 12.89
C ARG A 146 13.19 2.16 14.09
N GLU A 147 12.82 3.44 13.98
CA GLU A 147 12.16 4.16 15.07
C GLU A 147 10.74 3.61 15.36
N LEU A 148 10.00 3.17 14.35
CA LEU A 148 8.72 2.47 14.54
C LEU A 148 8.93 1.16 15.30
N ARG A 149 9.91 0.35 14.90
CA ARG A 149 10.24 -0.94 15.54
C ARG A 149 10.67 -0.75 17.00
N LYS A 150 11.51 0.26 17.31
CA LYS A 150 11.88 0.59 18.70
C LYS A 150 10.69 0.91 19.60
N LYS A 151 9.60 1.38 19.02
CA LYS A 151 8.34 1.67 19.72
C LYS A 151 7.37 0.48 19.72
N GLY A 152 7.80 -0.72 19.32
CA GLY A 152 6.96 -1.91 19.21
C GLY A 152 5.84 -1.79 18.18
N LYS A 153 6.01 -0.96 17.15
CA LYS A 153 4.99 -0.71 16.12
C LYS A 153 5.29 -1.49 14.86
N THR A 154 4.27 -2.15 14.31
CA THR A 154 4.37 -2.82 13.01
C THR A 154 4.40 -1.81 11.86
N SER A 155 5.16 -2.12 10.81
CA SER A 155 5.26 -1.28 9.61
C SER A 155 5.00 -2.10 8.35
N PHE A 156 4.06 -1.62 7.51
CA PHE A 156 3.74 -2.18 6.20
C PHE A 156 4.15 -1.17 5.13
N LEU A 157 5.23 -1.49 4.43
CA LEU A 157 5.74 -0.65 3.35
C LEU A 157 5.20 -1.13 2.01
N VAL A 158 4.53 -0.25 1.27
CA VAL A 158 4.12 -0.52 -0.12
C VAL A 158 4.97 0.32 -1.05
N THR A 159 5.60 -0.33 -2.02
CA THR A 159 6.46 0.31 -3.02
C THR A 159 6.08 -0.10 -4.44
N ASN A 160 6.38 0.77 -5.39
CA ASN A 160 6.29 0.48 -6.82
C ASN A 160 7.47 -0.37 -7.34
N GLY A 161 8.48 -0.62 -6.51
CA GLY A 161 9.61 -1.48 -6.82
C GLY A 161 10.68 -0.85 -7.73
N LEU A 162 10.72 0.47 -7.91
CA LEU A 162 11.69 1.12 -8.80
C LEU A 162 13.04 1.46 -8.15
N ASN A 163 13.18 1.18 -6.86
CA ASN A 163 14.39 1.52 -6.10
C ASN A 163 15.05 0.27 -5.46
N PRO A 164 15.53 -0.72 -6.26
CA PRO A 164 16.12 -1.96 -5.75
C PRO A 164 17.27 -1.71 -4.78
N LYS A 165 18.17 -0.77 -5.09
CA LYS A 165 19.32 -0.41 -4.23
C LYS A 165 18.90 0.08 -2.83
N VAL A 166 17.75 0.76 -2.72
CA VAL A 166 17.21 1.17 -1.41
C VAL A 166 16.77 -0.05 -0.61
N LEU A 167 16.08 -1.01 -1.25
CA LEU A 167 15.65 -2.24 -0.59
C LEU A 167 16.86 -3.10 -0.15
N GLU A 168 17.89 -3.20 -0.96
CA GLU A 168 19.15 -3.87 -0.59
C GLU A 168 19.83 -3.20 0.61
N LYS A 169 19.91 -1.85 0.61
CA LYS A 169 20.45 -1.09 1.75
C LYS A 169 19.64 -1.32 3.02
N LEU A 170 18.30 -1.30 2.93
CA LEU A 170 17.42 -1.60 4.07
C LEU A 170 17.66 -3.02 4.59
N ASN A 171 17.83 -4.01 3.71
CA ASN A 171 18.12 -5.39 4.08
C ASN A 171 19.47 -5.51 4.77
N LYS A 172 20.54 -4.94 4.18
CA LYS A 172 21.90 -4.94 4.76
C LYS A 172 21.91 -4.33 6.15
N ASN A 173 21.18 -3.24 6.36
CA ASN A 173 21.14 -2.50 7.62
C ASN A 173 20.11 -3.05 8.63
N LYS A 174 19.42 -4.17 8.35
CA LYS A 174 18.34 -4.74 9.19
C LYS A 174 17.20 -3.72 9.44
N GLN A 175 16.89 -2.90 8.45
CA GLN A 175 15.90 -1.82 8.49
C GLN A 175 14.70 -2.08 7.58
N LEU A 176 14.49 -3.33 7.16
CA LEU A 176 13.28 -3.71 6.41
C LEU A 176 12.03 -3.59 7.29
N PRO A 177 10.85 -3.31 6.71
CA PRO A 177 9.59 -3.22 7.46
C PRO A 177 9.17 -4.60 7.99
N THR A 178 8.19 -4.64 8.88
CA THR A 178 7.54 -5.89 9.30
C THR A 178 6.98 -6.65 8.09
N GLN A 179 6.41 -5.95 7.13
CA GLN A 179 5.92 -6.54 5.87
C GLN A 179 6.15 -5.60 4.69
N LEU A 180 6.78 -6.13 3.64
CA LEU A 180 7.10 -5.41 2.41
C LEU A 180 6.16 -5.83 1.29
N TYR A 181 5.54 -4.85 0.64
CA TYR A 181 4.68 -5.03 -0.52
C TYR A 181 5.33 -4.46 -1.77
N VAL A 182 5.38 -5.24 -2.83
CA VAL A 182 5.71 -4.76 -4.17
C VAL A 182 4.46 -4.83 -5.04
N SER A 183 4.10 -3.71 -5.67
CA SER A 183 2.92 -3.62 -6.53
C SER A 183 3.22 -4.20 -7.91
N LEU A 184 2.49 -5.26 -8.30
CA LEU A 184 2.57 -5.92 -9.61
C LEU A 184 1.24 -5.76 -10.33
N ASN A 185 1.13 -4.79 -11.23
CA ASN A 185 -0.12 -4.51 -11.96
C ASN A 185 -0.01 -4.76 -13.46
N SER A 186 1.15 -5.22 -13.92
CA SER A 186 1.42 -5.46 -15.34
C SER A 186 2.40 -6.61 -15.49
N PRO A 187 2.14 -7.58 -16.37
CA PRO A 187 2.95 -8.78 -16.50
C PRO A 187 4.12 -8.65 -17.49
N ASN A 188 4.20 -7.58 -18.28
CA ASN A 188 5.24 -7.33 -19.27
C ASN A 188 5.53 -5.86 -19.45
N GLU A 189 6.63 -5.52 -20.13
CA GLU A 189 7.12 -4.16 -20.31
C GLU A 189 6.12 -3.24 -21.03
N ARG A 190 5.46 -3.74 -22.08
CA ARG A 190 4.49 -2.96 -22.86
C ARG A 190 3.32 -2.50 -21.97
N SER A 191 2.73 -3.43 -21.23
CA SER A 191 1.63 -3.13 -20.31
C SER A 191 2.12 -2.29 -19.13
N TYR A 192 3.34 -2.55 -18.62
CA TYR A 192 3.94 -1.79 -17.53
C TYR A 192 4.07 -0.31 -17.90
N ASN A 193 4.65 -0.01 -19.06
CA ASN A 193 4.84 1.37 -19.52
C ASN A 193 3.51 2.11 -19.71
N LYS A 194 2.51 1.43 -20.30
CA LYS A 194 1.16 1.97 -20.45
C LYS A 194 0.49 2.28 -19.10
N TRP A 195 0.62 1.37 -18.14
CA TRP A 195 -0.09 1.46 -16.86
C TRP A 195 0.55 2.41 -15.87
N HIS A 196 1.87 2.42 -15.82
CA HIS A 196 2.60 3.17 -14.80
C HIS A 196 3.07 4.53 -15.28
N ASN A 197 3.23 4.74 -16.59
CA ASN A 197 3.71 5.99 -17.17
C ASN A 197 4.82 6.63 -16.32
N SER A 198 5.90 5.86 -16.14
CA SER A 198 6.98 6.21 -15.23
C SER A 198 7.88 7.29 -15.81
N LYS A 199 8.31 8.25 -14.99
CA LYS A 199 9.36 9.21 -15.33
C LYS A 199 10.76 8.61 -15.16
N THR A 200 10.87 7.43 -14.59
CA THR A 200 12.13 6.73 -14.37
C THR A 200 12.59 6.07 -15.66
N LYS A 201 13.79 6.37 -16.12
CA LYS A 201 14.41 5.64 -17.24
C LYS A 201 14.57 4.16 -16.89
N ASN A 202 14.30 3.27 -17.86
CA ASN A 202 14.40 1.82 -17.69
C ASN A 202 13.57 1.28 -16.49
N ALA A 203 12.36 1.82 -16.28
CA ALA A 203 11.52 1.48 -15.14
C ALA A 203 11.23 -0.02 -15.06
N TRP A 204 10.89 -0.68 -16.19
CA TRP A 204 10.66 -2.13 -16.23
C TRP A 204 11.90 -2.93 -15.83
N LYS A 205 13.10 -2.54 -16.29
CA LYS A 205 14.36 -3.18 -15.89
C LYS A 205 14.56 -3.08 -14.37
N LYS A 206 14.43 -1.86 -13.79
CA LYS A 206 14.55 -1.64 -12.33
C LYS A 206 13.53 -2.41 -11.53
N PHE A 207 12.29 -2.50 -12.03
CA PHE A 207 11.25 -3.32 -11.42
C PHE A 207 11.67 -4.80 -11.38
N ASN A 208 12.19 -5.33 -12.50
CA ASN A 208 12.69 -6.69 -12.57
C ASN A 208 13.94 -6.94 -11.70
N GLU A 209 14.80 -5.94 -11.51
CA GLU A 209 15.90 -5.99 -10.54
C GLU A 209 15.35 -6.15 -9.12
N THR A 210 14.32 -5.38 -8.75
CA THR A 210 13.63 -5.56 -7.46
C THR A 210 13.07 -6.96 -7.30
N LEU A 211 12.40 -7.51 -8.31
CA LEU A 211 11.87 -8.87 -8.24
C LEU A 211 12.97 -9.94 -8.09
N SER A 212 14.13 -9.71 -8.67
CA SER A 212 15.27 -10.63 -8.57
C SER A 212 15.93 -10.64 -7.19
N ILE A 213 15.94 -9.51 -6.49
CA ILE A 213 16.46 -9.44 -5.11
C ILE A 213 15.41 -9.80 -4.07
N PHE A 214 14.12 -9.74 -4.42
CA PHE A 214 13.00 -9.92 -3.49
C PHE A 214 13.06 -11.21 -2.66
N PRO A 215 13.44 -12.39 -3.23
CA PRO A 215 13.59 -13.63 -2.45
C PRO A 215 14.61 -13.50 -1.30
N LYS A 216 15.65 -12.68 -1.48
CA LYS A 216 16.76 -12.52 -0.53
C LYS A 216 16.47 -11.53 0.60
N LEU A 217 15.37 -10.78 0.51
CA LEU A 217 15.00 -9.79 1.52
C LEU A 217 14.45 -10.47 2.78
N LYS A 218 15.02 -10.14 3.94
CA LYS A 218 14.70 -10.74 5.24
C LYS A 218 13.50 -10.06 5.91
N THR A 219 12.34 -10.18 5.31
CA THR A 219 11.05 -9.66 5.81
C THR A 219 9.91 -10.48 5.23
N ARG A 220 8.70 -10.31 5.74
CA ARG A 220 7.48 -10.87 5.14
C ARG A 220 7.23 -10.16 3.80
N LYS A 221 7.10 -10.94 2.73
CA LYS A 221 7.06 -10.45 1.35
C LYS A 221 5.69 -10.66 0.72
N VAL A 222 5.12 -9.58 0.21
CA VAL A 222 3.81 -9.60 -0.45
C VAL A 222 3.93 -9.00 -1.85
N ILE A 223 3.44 -9.71 -2.85
CA ILE A 223 3.10 -9.13 -4.15
C ILE A 223 1.65 -8.65 -4.08
N ARG A 224 1.41 -7.39 -4.44
CA ARG A 224 0.05 -6.85 -4.53
C ARG A 224 -0.33 -6.61 -5.96
N MET A 225 -1.36 -7.29 -6.41
CA MET A 225 -1.99 -7.07 -7.70
C MET A 225 -3.26 -6.22 -7.50
N THR A 226 -3.43 -5.19 -8.33
CA THR A 226 -4.67 -4.41 -8.40
C THR A 226 -5.31 -4.71 -9.75
N LEU A 227 -6.41 -5.44 -9.72
CA LEU A 227 -7.14 -5.86 -10.93
C LEU A 227 -8.12 -4.79 -11.37
N VAL A 228 -8.11 -4.49 -12.64
CA VAL A 228 -9.03 -3.55 -13.31
C VAL A 228 -9.65 -4.25 -14.50
N LYS A 229 -10.95 -4.07 -14.72
CA LYS A 229 -11.64 -4.58 -15.91
C LYS A 229 -11.92 -3.48 -16.95
N GLY A 230 -12.51 -3.85 -18.06
CA GLY A 230 -12.85 -2.93 -19.15
C GLY A 230 -11.69 -2.56 -20.06
N ILE A 231 -11.69 -1.37 -20.63
CA ILE A 231 -10.71 -0.93 -21.64
C ILE A 231 -9.26 -0.88 -21.15
N ASN A 232 -9.08 -0.75 -19.84
CA ASN A 232 -7.78 -0.78 -19.18
C ASN A 232 -7.56 -2.12 -18.43
N SER A 233 -8.18 -3.20 -18.87
CA SER A 233 -8.06 -4.48 -18.18
C SER A 233 -6.63 -4.98 -18.09
N ASN A 234 -6.24 -5.42 -16.89
CA ASN A 234 -5.01 -6.16 -16.61
C ASN A 234 -5.29 -7.56 -16.03
N MET A 235 -6.54 -8.03 -16.19
CA MET A 235 -7.01 -9.33 -15.71
C MET A 235 -7.55 -10.17 -16.86
N LYS A 236 -6.80 -10.23 -17.95
CA LYS A 236 -7.11 -11.11 -19.09
C LYS A 236 -6.48 -12.47 -18.90
N ASP A 237 -7.15 -13.53 -19.35
CA ASP A 237 -6.68 -14.91 -19.20
C ASP A 237 -5.31 -15.13 -19.84
N GLU A 238 -5.05 -14.50 -20.98
CA GLU A 238 -3.75 -14.53 -21.66
C GLU A 238 -2.57 -14.01 -20.83
N MET A 239 -2.85 -13.18 -19.81
CA MET A 239 -1.82 -12.60 -18.93
C MET A 239 -1.49 -13.48 -17.72
N VAL A 240 -2.28 -14.52 -17.45
CA VAL A 240 -2.17 -15.33 -16.22
C VAL A 240 -0.79 -15.98 -16.11
N ASN A 241 -0.32 -16.58 -17.19
CA ASN A 241 0.98 -17.27 -17.20
C ASN A 241 2.16 -16.31 -17.02
N ASP A 242 2.10 -15.13 -17.66
CA ASP A 242 3.12 -14.09 -17.50
C ASP A 242 3.20 -13.60 -16.04
N TYR A 243 2.03 -13.33 -15.41
CA TYR A 243 1.98 -13.01 -13.99
C TYR A 243 2.58 -14.12 -13.13
N ALA A 244 2.21 -15.37 -13.39
CA ALA A 244 2.71 -16.51 -12.63
C ALA A 244 4.24 -16.65 -12.73
N GLN A 245 4.83 -16.45 -13.90
CA GLN A 245 6.28 -16.47 -14.09
C GLN A 245 6.99 -15.39 -13.26
N ILE A 246 6.47 -14.16 -13.29
CA ILE A 246 7.00 -13.05 -12.50
C ILE A 246 6.90 -13.34 -11.00
N ILE A 247 5.75 -13.84 -10.55
CA ILE A 247 5.51 -14.17 -9.14
C ILE A 247 6.43 -15.31 -8.69
N LYS A 248 6.63 -16.36 -9.51
CA LYS A 248 7.58 -17.44 -9.22
C LYS A 248 9.01 -16.91 -9.03
N LYS A 249 9.46 -16.00 -9.91
CA LYS A 249 10.77 -15.33 -9.79
C LYS A 249 10.90 -14.53 -8.50
N ALA A 250 9.85 -13.78 -8.15
CA ALA A 250 9.82 -12.96 -6.93
C ALA A 250 9.71 -13.79 -5.65
N ASN A 251 9.19 -15.00 -5.73
CA ASN A 251 9.04 -15.97 -4.64
C ASN A 251 8.47 -15.34 -3.34
N PRO A 252 7.32 -14.63 -3.39
CA PRO A 252 6.75 -13.99 -2.20
C PRO A 252 6.21 -15.01 -1.19
N ASP A 253 5.97 -14.55 0.03
CA ASP A 253 5.25 -15.33 1.04
C ASP A 253 3.75 -15.31 0.76
N PHE A 254 3.24 -14.14 0.26
CA PHE A 254 1.83 -13.93 -0.05
C PHE A 254 1.65 -13.12 -1.33
N ILE A 255 0.52 -13.34 -1.99
CA ILE A 255 0.02 -12.54 -3.10
C ILE A 255 -1.37 -12.03 -2.70
N GLU A 256 -1.55 -10.71 -2.62
CA GLU A 256 -2.85 -10.07 -2.46
C GLU A 256 -3.39 -9.71 -3.84
N VAL A 257 -4.36 -10.46 -4.34
CA VAL A 257 -5.10 -10.14 -5.56
C VAL A 257 -6.31 -9.33 -5.18
N LYS A 258 -6.34 -8.07 -5.58
CA LYS A 258 -7.32 -7.09 -5.11
C LYS A 258 -8.01 -6.36 -6.25
N GLY A 259 -9.32 -6.27 -6.19
CA GLY A 259 -10.10 -5.44 -7.13
C GLY A 259 -9.80 -3.94 -6.96
N PHE A 260 -9.66 -3.27 -8.08
CA PHE A 260 -9.59 -1.81 -8.15
C PHE A 260 -10.81 -1.16 -7.51
N MET A 261 -10.58 -0.02 -6.90
CA MET A 261 -11.63 0.84 -6.35
C MET A 261 -11.53 2.20 -7.01
N SER A 262 -12.58 2.62 -7.69
CA SER A 262 -12.69 3.94 -8.34
C SER A 262 -12.89 5.02 -7.28
N VAL A 263 -11.78 5.58 -6.77
CA VAL A 263 -11.77 6.56 -5.69
C VAL A 263 -10.78 7.69 -5.96
N GLY A 264 -11.04 8.86 -5.39
CA GLY A 264 -10.20 10.04 -5.59
C GLY A 264 -10.16 10.46 -7.06
N PHE A 265 -9.02 10.91 -7.52
CA PHE A 265 -8.82 11.40 -8.89
C PHE A 265 -8.80 10.30 -9.98
N SER A 266 -8.69 9.01 -9.61
CA SER A 266 -8.78 7.94 -10.61
C SER A 266 -10.16 7.86 -11.27
N ARG A 267 -11.18 8.32 -10.57
CA ARG A 267 -12.58 8.28 -10.98
C ARG A 267 -12.85 9.00 -12.31
N ASP A 268 -12.12 10.10 -12.53
CA ASP A 268 -12.31 10.99 -13.66
C ASP A 268 -11.44 10.61 -14.87
N ARG A 269 -10.62 9.54 -14.75
CA ARG A 269 -9.78 9.08 -15.86
C ARG A 269 -10.54 8.12 -16.75
N LYS A 270 -10.29 8.24 -18.07
CA LYS A 270 -10.93 7.39 -19.09
C LYS A 270 -10.75 5.90 -18.75
N GLY A 271 -11.88 5.19 -18.64
CA GLY A 271 -11.90 3.75 -18.34
C GLY A 271 -11.46 3.39 -16.93
N MET A 272 -11.59 4.31 -15.95
CA MET A 272 -11.31 4.09 -14.55
C MET A 272 -12.50 4.42 -13.65
N GLY A 273 -13.70 4.49 -14.23
CA GLY A 273 -14.97 4.66 -13.54
C GLY A 273 -15.38 3.44 -12.70
N TYR A 274 -16.63 3.41 -12.29
CA TYR A 274 -17.17 2.29 -11.51
C TYR A 274 -17.24 0.98 -12.32
N ASP A 275 -17.43 1.09 -13.63
CA ASP A 275 -17.40 -0.02 -14.61
C ASP A 275 -16.04 -0.74 -14.67
N ALA A 276 -14.96 -0.05 -14.32
CA ALA A 276 -13.62 -0.62 -14.23
C ALA A 276 -13.37 -1.43 -12.95
N MET A 277 -14.30 -1.42 -12.01
CA MET A 277 -14.18 -2.15 -10.74
C MET A 277 -14.65 -3.59 -10.94
N PRO A 278 -13.77 -4.62 -10.78
CA PRO A 278 -14.21 -6.00 -10.82
C PRO A 278 -15.09 -6.31 -9.60
N THR A 279 -16.02 -7.25 -9.76
CA THR A 279 -16.78 -7.82 -8.65
C THR A 279 -15.88 -8.68 -7.77
N ASP A 280 -16.39 -9.12 -6.63
CA ASP A 280 -15.67 -10.05 -5.76
C ASP A 280 -15.45 -11.41 -6.46
N GLU A 281 -16.46 -11.89 -7.17
CA GLU A 281 -16.42 -13.13 -7.95
C GLU A 281 -15.38 -13.04 -9.07
N GLU A 282 -15.37 -11.97 -9.86
CA GLU A 282 -14.35 -11.78 -10.92
C GLU A 282 -12.92 -11.75 -10.34
N VAL A 283 -12.72 -11.16 -9.16
CA VAL A 283 -11.42 -11.18 -8.47
C VAL A 283 -11.08 -12.60 -8.02
N LYS A 284 -12.04 -13.34 -7.49
CA LYS A 284 -11.87 -14.71 -7.02
C LYS A 284 -11.52 -15.65 -8.17
N ASP A 285 -12.27 -15.60 -9.28
CA ASP A 285 -12.04 -16.42 -10.45
C ASP A 285 -10.65 -16.19 -11.03
N TYR A 286 -10.26 -14.93 -11.21
CA TYR A 286 -8.91 -14.61 -11.68
C TYR A 286 -7.82 -15.05 -10.70
N SER A 287 -8.08 -15.01 -9.40
CA SER A 287 -7.17 -15.52 -8.37
C SER A 287 -7.00 -17.03 -8.43
N VAL A 288 -8.07 -17.76 -8.76
CA VAL A 288 -8.02 -19.23 -8.98
C VAL A 288 -7.13 -19.55 -10.18
N LEU A 289 -7.26 -18.81 -11.30
CA LEU A 289 -6.39 -18.98 -12.47
C LEU A 289 -4.92 -18.73 -12.14
N ILE A 290 -4.62 -17.64 -11.40
CA ILE A 290 -3.26 -17.33 -10.94
C ILE A 290 -2.73 -18.44 -10.04
N ALA A 291 -3.49 -18.90 -9.04
CA ALA A 291 -3.07 -19.95 -8.12
C ALA A 291 -2.81 -21.28 -8.85
N LYS A 292 -3.66 -21.65 -9.81
CA LYS A 292 -3.49 -22.83 -10.66
C LYS A 292 -2.22 -22.75 -11.50
N SER A 293 -1.95 -21.60 -12.15
CA SER A 293 -0.73 -21.40 -12.96
C SER A 293 0.54 -21.35 -12.10
N LEU A 294 0.47 -20.88 -10.87
CA LEU A 294 1.58 -20.93 -9.92
C LEU A 294 1.89 -22.37 -9.49
N GLY A 295 0.87 -23.20 -9.28
CA GLY A 295 1.02 -24.53 -8.73
C GLY A 295 1.50 -24.56 -7.29
N LYS A 296 1.69 -25.76 -6.73
CA LYS A 296 2.24 -25.93 -5.38
C LYS A 296 3.60 -25.26 -5.23
N PRO A 297 3.94 -24.62 -4.08
CA PRO A 297 3.16 -24.61 -2.83
C PRO A 297 2.10 -23.49 -2.72
N TYR A 298 1.84 -22.71 -3.76
CA TYR A 298 0.88 -21.62 -3.70
C TYR A 298 -0.56 -22.14 -3.78
N GLN A 299 -1.41 -21.61 -2.89
CA GLN A 299 -2.84 -21.92 -2.83
C GLN A 299 -3.62 -20.72 -2.30
N ILE A 300 -4.93 -20.68 -2.51
CA ILE A 300 -5.79 -19.69 -1.88
C ILE A 300 -5.85 -19.98 -0.38
N LEU A 301 -5.50 -19.00 0.43
CA LEU A 301 -5.46 -19.10 1.89
C LEU A 301 -6.69 -18.49 2.57
N ASP A 302 -7.18 -17.36 2.03
CA ASP A 302 -8.28 -16.61 2.64
C ASP A 302 -8.89 -15.61 1.63
N GLU A 303 -10.09 -15.10 1.93
CA GLU A 303 -10.77 -14.08 1.15
C GLU A 303 -11.42 -13.02 2.04
N HIS A 304 -11.57 -11.82 1.53
CA HIS A 304 -12.35 -10.76 2.17
C HIS A 304 -13.24 -10.05 1.15
N LYS A 305 -14.49 -10.50 1.03
CA LYS A 305 -15.50 -10.05 0.05
C LYS A 305 -15.64 -8.54 -0.01
N PHE A 306 -15.89 -7.90 1.12
CA PHE A 306 -16.10 -6.45 1.18
C PHE A 306 -14.92 -5.60 0.71
N SER A 307 -13.70 -6.14 0.73
CA SER A 307 -12.51 -5.49 0.18
C SER A 307 -12.17 -5.99 -1.22
N ARG A 308 -12.89 -6.97 -1.75
CA ARG A 308 -12.61 -7.66 -3.01
C ARG A 308 -11.15 -8.06 -3.08
N VAL A 309 -10.71 -8.86 -2.11
CA VAL A 309 -9.32 -9.29 -2.03
C VAL A 309 -9.23 -10.76 -1.67
N ILE A 310 -8.42 -11.47 -2.46
CA ILE A 310 -8.07 -12.87 -2.26
C ILE A 310 -6.61 -12.93 -1.85
N LEU A 311 -6.31 -13.74 -0.85
CA LEU A 311 -4.96 -14.02 -0.39
C LEU A 311 -4.50 -15.38 -0.93
N ILE A 312 -3.48 -15.36 -1.74
CA ILE A 312 -2.74 -16.55 -2.17
C ILE A 312 -1.44 -16.62 -1.38
N GLY A 313 -1.00 -17.79 -0.97
CA GLY A 313 0.26 -17.97 -0.28
C GLY A 313 0.64 -19.44 -0.13
N LYS A 314 1.75 -19.69 0.55
CA LYS A 314 2.32 -21.03 0.69
C LYS A 314 1.78 -21.78 1.91
N GLU A 315 1.65 -21.08 3.04
CA GLU A 315 1.30 -21.66 4.32
C GLU A 315 0.33 -20.78 5.11
N LYS A 316 -0.82 -21.32 5.49
CA LYS A 316 -1.83 -20.61 6.30
C LYS A 316 -1.32 -20.28 7.71
N SER A 317 -0.48 -21.13 8.28
CA SER A 317 0.14 -20.94 9.61
C SER A 317 1.02 -19.68 9.71
N LYS A 318 1.54 -19.19 8.58
CA LYS A 318 2.38 -18.00 8.49
C LYS A 318 1.61 -16.70 8.26
N MET A 319 0.29 -16.74 8.16
CA MET A 319 -0.51 -15.54 7.87
C MET A 319 -0.38 -14.49 8.98
N LYS A 320 -0.58 -14.88 10.24
CA LYS A 320 -0.56 -13.93 11.37
C LYS A 320 0.87 -13.49 11.70
N ILE A 321 1.02 -12.18 11.93
CA ILE A 321 2.28 -11.61 12.39
C ILE A 321 2.52 -12.04 13.83
N LYS A 322 3.71 -12.56 14.09
CA LYS A 322 4.14 -12.98 15.43
C LYS A 322 4.82 -11.81 16.16
N LYS A 323 4.84 -11.83 17.51
CA LYS A 323 5.46 -10.78 18.32
C LYS A 323 6.94 -10.56 18.00
N ASN A 324 7.67 -11.61 17.66
CA ASN A 324 9.09 -11.53 17.29
C ASN A 324 9.37 -10.98 15.88
N GLU A 325 8.32 -10.69 15.10
CA GLU A 325 8.43 -10.08 13.76
C GLU A 325 8.23 -8.55 13.78
N VAL A 326 8.03 -7.95 14.96
CA VAL A 326 7.77 -6.51 15.17
C VAL A 326 9.03 -5.75 15.57
#